data_d23bc3d23a178da78cc7b4784a9e9880
#
_entry.id   d23bc3d23a178da78cc7b4784a9e9880
#
_cell.length_a   1.000
_cell.length_b   1.000
_cell.length_c   1.000
_cell.angle_alpha   90.00
_cell.angle_beta   90.00
_cell.angle_gamma   90.00
#
_symmetry.space_group_name_H-M   'P 1'
#
loop_
_entity.id
_entity.type
_entity.pdbx_description
1 polymer ?
#
loop_
_entity_poly.entity_id
_entity_poly.type
_entity_poly.pdbx_seq_one_letter_code
_entity_poly.pdbx_strand_id
1 'polypeptide(L)'
;MRRLLAQWLGLLLWTALAATPLWASSAGSGGPGLVYEVDGPNGRFYLAGSMHLLHAERASLPAPLERAYRDSTSIVMEIDTDDIDEERTAARMLAAAQLAPEASLPILLGEARWTALRDALAEAGFDAERASRFEPWGLSLMLTQAAFARQGYTSAAGVEQQLTERAKRDDKPISGLETAEMQIALLDGLDMNVQRQMLDRTLEELREMPQMLDELDAAWRAGDLPQLEALLLEGYREMPELYTALLVERNRRWVTQIRAWQQAASPRLVLVGALHLVGEQGLPALLQRAGYTTRRLTVDAAAGE
;
A
#
# COMPACT_ATOMS: atom_id res chain seq x y z
N MET A 1 -6.26 -18.65 -10.33
CA MET A 1 -7.13 -17.47 -10.40
C MET A 1 -6.30 -16.28 -10.03
N ARG A 2 -6.33 -15.20 -10.79
CA ARG A 2 -5.30 -14.14 -10.84
C ARG A 2 -5.76 -12.94 -10.00
N ARG A 3 -4.93 -12.43 -9.10
CA ARG A 3 -5.33 -11.52 -8.01
C ARG A 3 -4.66 -10.15 -8.16
N LEU A 4 -5.42 -9.09 -8.46
CA LEU A 4 -4.95 -7.70 -8.55
C LEU A 4 -5.31 -6.83 -7.34
N LEU A 5 -6.41 -7.12 -6.66
CA LEU A 5 -6.90 -6.29 -5.55
C LEU A 5 -5.93 -6.22 -4.36
N ALA A 6 -5.15 -7.28 -4.13
CA ALA A 6 -4.08 -7.25 -3.13
C ALA A 6 -3.02 -6.16 -3.40
N GLN A 7 -2.95 -5.69 -4.65
CA GLN A 7 -1.96 -4.72 -5.12
C GLN A 7 -2.32 -3.28 -4.74
N TRP A 8 -3.62 -3.00 -4.55
CA TRP A 8 -4.10 -1.68 -4.14
C TRP A 8 -3.73 -1.31 -2.71
N LEU A 9 -3.31 -2.29 -1.91
CA LEU A 9 -2.77 -2.06 -0.57
C LEU A 9 -1.51 -1.20 -0.56
N GLY A 10 -0.82 -1.08 -1.71
CA GLY A 10 0.34 -0.21 -1.88
C GLY A 10 0.03 1.21 -2.38
N LEU A 11 -1.24 1.52 -2.71
CA LEU A 11 -1.62 2.78 -3.37
C LEU A 11 -2.84 3.46 -2.76
N LEU A 12 -3.41 2.89 -1.68
CA LEU A 12 -4.54 3.53 -1.01
C LEU A 12 -4.07 4.81 -0.32
N LEU A 13 -4.10 5.90 -1.09
CA LEU A 13 -4.04 7.26 -0.59
C LEU A 13 -5.11 7.44 0.48
N TRP A 14 -4.70 7.98 1.57
CA TRP A 14 -5.48 8.38 2.72
C TRP A 14 -6.84 9.00 2.35
N THR A 15 -7.93 8.27 2.58
CA THR A 15 -9.24 8.87 2.78
C THR A 15 -9.67 8.48 4.19
N ALA A 16 -9.37 9.34 5.15
CA ALA A 16 -9.83 9.21 6.52
C ALA A 16 -11.34 9.44 6.57
N LEU A 17 -12.11 8.36 6.62
CA LEU A 17 -13.38 8.39 7.32
C LEU A 17 -13.03 8.33 8.81
N ALA A 18 -13.25 9.47 9.49
CA ALA A 18 -12.97 9.65 10.91
C ALA A 18 -13.74 8.59 11.74
N ALA A 19 -13.07 7.49 12.05
CA ALA A 19 -13.48 6.56 13.09
C ALA A 19 -12.57 6.79 14.29
N THR A 20 -13.16 7.17 15.42
CA THR A 20 -12.46 7.32 16.70
C THR A 20 -11.80 5.99 17.08
N PRO A 21 -10.49 5.95 17.32
CA PRO A 21 -9.79 4.71 17.64
C PRO A 21 -10.18 4.24 19.05
N LEU A 22 -10.79 3.06 19.14
CA LEU A 22 -10.89 2.30 20.37
C LEU A 22 -9.60 1.46 20.49
N TRP A 23 -8.64 1.96 21.24
CA TRP A 23 -7.39 1.26 21.54
C TRP A 23 -7.66 0.09 22.49
N ALA A 24 -7.78 -1.11 21.97
CA ALA A 24 -7.59 -2.33 22.73
C ALA A 24 -6.12 -2.77 22.55
N SER A 25 -5.31 -2.50 23.58
CA SER A 25 -3.96 -3.06 23.70
C SER A 25 -4.07 -4.57 23.90
N SER A 26 -4.09 -5.33 22.81
CA SER A 26 -3.87 -6.78 22.87
C SER A 26 -2.39 -7.02 22.53
N ALA A 27 -1.60 -7.38 23.54
CA ALA A 27 -0.31 -8.00 23.36
C ALA A 27 -0.48 -9.36 22.67
N GLY A 28 -0.74 -9.33 21.36
CA GLY A 28 -0.76 -10.50 20.49
C GLY A 28 0.64 -10.66 19.91
N SER A 29 1.19 -11.85 20.05
CA SER A 29 2.43 -12.27 19.39
C SER A 29 2.27 -12.20 17.88
N GLY A 30 2.46 -11.01 17.31
CA GLY A 30 2.54 -10.83 15.86
C GLY A 30 3.71 -11.69 15.34
N GLY A 31 3.50 -12.42 14.24
CA GLY A 31 4.53 -13.19 13.58
C GLY A 31 5.74 -12.33 13.18
N PRO A 32 6.73 -12.91 12.44
CA PRO A 32 7.96 -12.21 12.08
C PRO A 32 7.73 -11.00 11.15
N GLY A 33 6.59 -10.90 10.46
CA GLY A 33 6.31 -9.82 9.52
C GLY A 33 7.32 -9.77 8.37
N LEU A 34 7.33 -8.66 7.64
CA LEU A 34 8.24 -8.42 6.52
C LEU A 34 9.20 -7.28 6.87
N VAL A 35 10.26 -7.58 7.63
CA VAL A 35 11.23 -6.59 8.12
C VAL A 35 12.65 -7.03 7.81
N TYR A 36 13.48 -6.11 7.35
CA TYR A 36 14.90 -6.32 7.06
C TYR A 36 15.76 -5.30 7.80
N GLU A 37 16.90 -5.77 8.27
CA GLU A 37 18.04 -4.94 8.59
C GLU A 37 18.89 -4.81 7.32
N VAL A 38 19.25 -3.59 6.97
CA VAL A 38 20.00 -3.25 5.75
C VAL A 38 21.26 -2.51 6.14
N ASP A 39 22.41 -3.09 5.78
CA ASP A 39 23.72 -2.49 5.98
C ASP A 39 24.32 -2.04 4.64
N GLY A 40 24.82 -0.84 4.58
CA GLY A 40 25.42 -0.28 3.37
C GLY A 40 26.35 0.89 3.62
N PRO A 41 26.86 1.52 2.53
CA PRO A 41 27.83 2.61 2.64
C PRO A 41 27.34 3.80 3.49
N ASN A 42 26.04 3.99 3.55
CA ASN A 42 25.39 5.11 4.25
C ASN A 42 24.98 4.76 5.70
N GLY A 43 25.50 3.65 6.22
CA GLY A 43 25.15 3.13 7.53
C GLY A 43 24.04 2.10 7.48
N ARG A 44 23.50 1.78 8.66
CA ARG A 44 22.43 0.81 8.85
C ARG A 44 21.08 1.52 8.84
N PHE A 45 20.08 0.83 8.27
CA PHE A 45 18.67 1.20 8.40
C PHE A 45 17.79 -0.06 8.43
N TYR A 46 16.53 0.11 8.83
CA TYR A 46 15.52 -0.94 8.74
C TYR A 46 14.63 -0.69 7.53
N LEU A 47 14.24 -1.77 6.86
CA LEU A 47 13.30 -1.74 5.74
C LEU A 47 12.12 -2.66 6.08
N ALA A 48 10.92 -2.13 6.13
CA ALA A 48 9.73 -2.87 6.50
C ALA A 48 8.63 -2.76 5.46
N GLY A 49 7.94 -3.87 5.22
CA GLY A 49 6.75 -3.96 4.38
C GLY A 49 5.49 -3.76 5.21
N SER A 50 4.71 -2.76 4.86
CA SER A 50 3.45 -2.40 5.52
C SER A 50 2.24 -2.96 4.81
N MET A 51 1.12 -2.89 5.53
CA MET A 51 -0.24 -3.04 5.03
C MET A 51 -1.00 -1.76 5.36
N HIS A 52 -1.42 -1.01 4.34
CA HIS A 52 -2.14 0.27 4.53
C HIS A 52 -3.51 0.10 5.20
N LEU A 53 -4.11 -1.07 5.04
CA LEU A 53 -5.37 -1.45 5.67
C LEU A 53 -5.16 -2.72 6.47
N LEU A 54 -5.58 -2.71 7.73
CA LEU A 54 -5.65 -3.90 8.58
C LEU A 54 -7.07 -4.08 9.11
N HIS A 55 -7.40 -5.32 9.44
CA HIS A 55 -8.66 -5.60 10.12
C HIS A 55 -8.62 -4.96 11.50
N ALA A 56 -9.66 -4.16 11.84
CA ALA A 56 -9.68 -3.35 13.05
C ALA A 56 -9.46 -4.18 14.35
N GLU A 57 -9.96 -5.42 14.37
CA GLU A 57 -9.80 -6.32 15.53
C GLU A 57 -8.44 -7.03 15.59
N ARG A 58 -7.63 -6.95 14.50
CA ARG A 58 -6.34 -7.62 14.35
C ARG A 58 -5.23 -6.63 14.00
N ALA A 59 -5.26 -5.44 14.56
CA ALA A 59 -4.36 -4.33 14.23
C ALA A 59 -2.97 -4.40 14.88
N SER A 60 -2.62 -5.48 15.62
CA SER A 60 -1.30 -5.61 16.26
C SER A 60 -0.16 -5.67 15.21
N LEU A 61 0.93 -4.96 15.49
CA LEU A 61 2.09 -4.94 14.61
C LEU A 61 3.03 -6.14 14.89
N PRO A 62 3.76 -6.65 13.88
CA PRO A 62 4.78 -7.69 14.09
C PRO A 62 5.89 -7.23 15.04
N ALA A 63 6.35 -8.11 15.92
CA ALA A 63 7.39 -7.80 16.91
C ALA A 63 8.70 -7.27 16.29
N PRO A 64 9.21 -7.79 15.14
CA PRO A 64 10.35 -7.20 14.45
C PRO A 64 10.12 -5.76 13.98
N LEU A 65 8.90 -5.41 13.56
CA LEU A 65 8.54 -4.04 13.18
C LEU A 65 8.56 -3.12 14.40
N GLU A 66 8.01 -3.57 15.51
CA GLU A 66 8.06 -2.87 16.79
C GLU A 66 9.50 -2.60 17.24
N ARG A 67 10.40 -3.58 17.07
CA ARG A 67 11.82 -3.43 17.34
C ARG A 67 12.45 -2.42 16.39
N ALA A 68 12.24 -2.55 15.08
CA ALA A 68 12.78 -1.63 14.08
C ALA A 68 12.36 -0.18 14.35
N TYR A 69 11.09 0.02 14.73
CA TYR A 69 10.59 1.35 15.13
C TYR A 69 11.31 1.91 16.37
N ARG A 70 11.46 1.09 17.43
CA ARG A 70 12.14 1.53 18.66
C ARG A 70 13.60 1.92 18.41
N ASP A 71 14.31 1.11 17.63
CA ASP A 71 15.73 1.27 17.36
C ASP A 71 16.02 2.41 16.37
N SER A 72 15.00 2.94 15.70
CA SER A 72 15.12 4.03 14.72
C SER A 72 14.85 5.38 15.33
N THR A 73 15.54 6.40 14.82
CA THR A 73 15.36 7.81 15.26
C THR A 73 14.46 8.60 14.33
N SER A 74 14.16 8.08 13.14
CA SER A 74 13.26 8.71 12.16
C SER A 74 12.59 7.63 11.29
N ILE A 75 11.48 8.01 10.66
CA ILE A 75 10.76 7.15 9.72
C ILE A 75 10.81 7.78 8.34
N VAL A 76 11.03 6.93 7.33
CA VAL A 76 10.90 7.30 5.91
C VAL A 76 9.77 6.47 5.35
N MET A 77 8.67 7.11 4.95
CA MET A 77 7.49 6.44 4.37
C MET A 77 7.43 6.69 2.86
N GLU A 78 6.48 6.07 2.16
CA GLU A 78 6.23 6.39 0.76
C GLU A 78 5.86 7.87 0.60
N ILE A 79 4.99 8.37 1.47
CA ILE A 79 4.59 9.77 1.55
C ILE A 79 4.85 10.27 2.97
N ASP A 80 5.21 11.53 3.10
CA ASP A 80 5.30 12.19 4.40
C ASP A 80 3.89 12.40 4.97
N THR A 81 3.48 11.47 5.83
CA THR A 81 2.13 11.45 6.40
C THR A 81 1.92 12.53 7.47
N ASP A 82 2.98 13.20 7.92
CA ASP A 82 2.91 14.28 8.90
C ASP A 82 2.65 15.65 8.26
N ASP A 83 3.01 15.80 6.97
CA ASP A 83 2.85 17.04 6.18
C ASP A 83 1.71 16.96 5.15
N ILE A 84 0.78 16.01 5.28
CA ILE A 84 -0.36 15.89 4.37
C ILE A 84 -1.50 16.80 4.82
N ASP A 85 -1.91 17.71 3.94
CA ASP A 85 -3.23 18.34 3.97
C ASP A 85 -4.25 17.36 3.39
N GLU A 86 -4.94 16.62 4.27
CA GLU A 86 -5.88 15.56 3.89
C GLU A 86 -7.02 16.06 3.02
N GLU A 87 -7.61 17.21 3.37
CA GLU A 87 -8.74 17.79 2.62
C GLU A 87 -8.31 18.18 1.20
N ARG A 88 -7.18 18.86 1.10
CA ARG A 88 -6.61 19.27 -0.19
C ARG A 88 -6.20 18.07 -1.05
N THR A 89 -5.61 17.04 -0.44
CA THR A 89 -5.20 15.82 -1.13
C THR A 89 -6.40 15.05 -1.65
N ALA A 90 -7.44 14.89 -0.82
CA ALA A 90 -8.70 14.26 -1.22
C ALA A 90 -9.39 15.03 -2.35
N ALA A 91 -9.44 16.37 -2.28
CA ALA A 91 -10.00 17.19 -3.34
C ALA A 91 -9.23 17.05 -4.67
N ARG A 92 -7.88 16.99 -4.62
CA ARG A 92 -7.04 16.76 -5.80
C ARG A 92 -7.25 15.39 -6.40
N MET A 93 -7.30 14.35 -5.55
CA MET A 93 -7.58 12.99 -5.96
C MET A 93 -8.92 12.89 -6.69
N LEU A 94 -9.96 13.48 -6.09
CA LEU A 94 -11.30 13.51 -6.66
C LEU A 94 -11.33 14.26 -8.01
N ALA A 95 -10.60 15.37 -8.12
CA ALA A 95 -10.52 16.14 -9.36
C ALA A 95 -9.75 15.39 -10.46
N ALA A 96 -8.62 14.75 -10.12
CA ALA A 96 -7.84 13.95 -11.05
C ALA A 96 -8.61 12.71 -11.55
N ALA A 97 -9.43 12.12 -10.68
CA ALA A 97 -10.24 10.96 -11.05
C ALA A 97 -11.47 11.29 -11.91
N GLN A 98 -11.71 12.54 -12.29
CA GLN A 98 -12.85 12.92 -13.11
C GLN A 98 -12.51 12.90 -14.60
N LEU A 99 -13.40 12.29 -15.38
CA LEU A 99 -13.36 12.38 -16.84
C LEU A 99 -13.61 13.81 -17.33
N ALA A 100 -13.08 14.12 -18.50
CA ALA A 100 -13.42 15.35 -19.20
C ALA A 100 -14.95 15.50 -19.37
N PRO A 101 -15.49 16.73 -19.39
CA PRO A 101 -16.93 16.99 -19.38
C PRO A 101 -17.74 16.28 -20.47
N GLU A 102 -17.13 16.07 -21.63
CA GLU A 102 -17.72 15.38 -22.80
C GLU A 102 -17.59 13.85 -22.75
N ALA A 103 -16.77 13.31 -21.87
CA ALA A 103 -16.56 11.86 -21.72
C ALA A 103 -17.47 11.28 -20.63
N SER A 104 -17.80 10.00 -20.75
CA SER A 104 -18.49 9.23 -19.71
C SER A 104 -18.12 7.75 -19.79
N LEU A 105 -18.19 7.05 -18.67
CA LEU A 105 -17.86 5.62 -18.62
C LEU A 105 -18.75 4.76 -19.53
N PRO A 106 -20.07 4.97 -19.65
CA PRO A 106 -20.88 4.22 -20.61
C PRO A 106 -20.35 4.27 -22.04
N ILE A 107 -19.88 5.46 -22.46
CA ILE A 107 -19.28 5.64 -23.79
C ILE A 107 -17.91 4.95 -23.88
N LEU A 108 -17.08 5.08 -22.86
CA LEU A 108 -15.72 4.52 -22.84
C LEU A 108 -15.69 3.00 -22.72
N LEU A 109 -16.59 2.41 -21.93
CA LEU A 109 -16.60 0.97 -21.62
C LEU A 109 -17.46 0.15 -22.57
N GLY A 110 -18.49 0.78 -23.15
CA GLY A 110 -19.56 0.10 -23.88
C GLY A 110 -20.61 -0.53 -22.95
N GLU A 111 -21.76 -0.89 -23.51
CA GLU A 111 -22.96 -1.27 -22.74
C GLU A 111 -22.74 -2.47 -21.81
N ALA A 112 -22.06 -3.50 -22.28
CA ALA A 112 -21.88 -4.74 -21.52
C ALA A 112 -21.03 -4.51 -20.24
N ARG A 113 -19.90 -3.84 -20.37
CA ARG A 113 -19.03 -3.51 -19.22
C ARG A 113 -19.68 -2.51 -18.28
N TRP A 114 -20.36 -1.51 -18.84
CA TRP A 114 -21.09 -0.53 -18.03
C TRP A 114 -22.20 -1.18 -17.20
N THR A 115 -22.92 -2.17 -17.75
CA THR A 115 -23.94 -2.91 -17.01
C THR A 115 -23.33 -3.69 -15.84
N ALA A 116 -22.23 -4.43 -16.06
CA ALA A 116 -21.53 -5.14 -15.01
C ALA A 116 -20.99 -4.20 -13.92
N LEU A 117 -20.48 -3.03 -14.32
CA LEU A 117 -20.01 -2.01 -13.37
C LEU A 117 -21.14 -1.43 -12.53
N ARG A 118 -22.31 -1.16 -13.10
CA ARG A 118 -23.49 -0.67 -12.36
C ARG A 118 -23.92 -1.62 -11.24
N ASP A 119 -23.88 -2.92 -11.50
CA ASP A 119 -24.22 -3.91 -10.48
C ASP A 119 -23.24 -3.83 -9.29
N ALA A 120 -21.94 -3.79 -9.57
CA ALA A 120 -20.92 -3.63 -8.54
C ALA A 120 -21.02 -2.29 -7.78
N LEU A 121 -21.34 -1.20 -8.48
CA LEU A 121 -21.57 0.11 -7.87
C LEU A 121 -22.79 0.08 -6.93
N ALA A 122 -23.88 -0.55 -7.35
CA ALA A 122 -25.08 -0.70 -6.52
C ALA A 122 -24.80 -1.52 -5.26
N GLU A 123 -24.08 -2.63 -5.38
CA GLU A 123 -23.65 -3.44 -4.23
C GLU A 123 -22.75 -2.65 -3.27
N ALA A 124 -21.89 -1.77 -3.82
CA ALA A 124 -21.01 -0.91 -3.03
C ALA A 124 -21.70 0.34 -2.46
N GLY A 125 -22.96 0.61 -2.83
CA GLY A 125 -23.73 1.77 -2.38
C GLY A 125 -23.39 3.07 -3.12
N PHE A 126 -22.78 2.98 -4.32
CA PHE A 126 -22.46 4.13 -5.16
C PHE A 126 -23.59 4.46 -6.15
N ASP A 127 -23.80 5.75 -6.35
CA ASP A 127 -24.70 6.25 -7.41
C ASP A 127 -24.04 6.09 -8.78
N ALA A 128 -24.69 5.33 -9.68
CA ALA A 128 -24.13 5.02 -10.99
C ALA A 128 -24.03 6.23 -11.92
N GLU A 129 -24.91 7.24 -11.80
CA GLU A 129 -24.86 8.45 -12.61
C GLU A 129 -23.62 9.29 -12.24
N ARG A 130 -23.41 9.50 -10.94
CA ARG A 130 -22.19 10.17 -10.46
C ARG A 130 -20.94 9.39 -10.82
N ALA A 131 -20.94 8.07 -10.61
CA ALA A 131 -19.81 7.18 -10.93
C ALA A 131 -19.47 7.22 -12.43
N SER A 132 -20.45 7.46 -13.32
CA SER A 132 -20.21 7.55 -14.76
C SER A 132 -19.27 8.68 -15.19
N ARG A 133 -18.98 9.62 -14.30
CA ARG A 133 -18.11 10.78 -14.54
C ARG A 133 -16.66 10.56 -14.10
N PHE A 134 -16.35 9.41 -13.52
CA PHE A 134 -15.00 9.10 -13.04
C PHE A 134 -14.20 8.30 -14.07
N GLU A 135 -12.88 8.45 -14.01
CA GLU A 135 -11.95 7.59 -14.70
C GLU A 135 -11.98 6.16 -14.13
N PRO A 136 -11.68 5.12 -14.95
CA PRO A 136 -11.71 3.73 -14.48
C PRO A 136 -10.80 3.46 -13.27
N TRP A 137 -9.60 4.09 -13.22
CA TRP A 137 -8.70 3.93 -12.07
C TRP A 137 -9.32 4.45 -10.76
N GLY A 138 -10.00 5.59 -10.83
CA GLY A 138 -10.66 6.18 -9.64
C GLY A 138 -11.75 5.27 -9.10
N LEU A 139 -12.57 4.70 -9.97
CA LEU A 139 -13.59 3.73 -9.56
C LEU A 139 -13.01 2.43 -9.04
N SER A 140 -11.92 1.94 -9.63
CA SER A 140 -11.22 0.76 -9.11
C SER A 140 -10.80 0.96 -7.66
N LEU A 141 -10.24 2.11 -7.32
CA LEU A 141 -9.88 2.46 -5.93
C LEU A 141 -11.11 2.53 -5.03
N MET A 142 -12.16 3.26 -5.45
CA MET A 142 -13.37 3.44 -4.65
C MET A 142 -14.06 2.11 -4.35
N LEU A 143 -14.22 1.24 -5.35
CA LEU A 143 -14.81 -0.10 -5.19
C LEU A 143 -13.98 -0.98 -4.26
N THR A 144 -12.66 -0.95 -4.42
CA THR A 144 -11.73 -1.71 -3.58
C THR A 144 -11.81 -1.26 -2.12
N GLN A 145 -11.78 0.05 -1.87
CA GLN A 145 -11.92 0.60 -0.51
C GLN A 145 -13.25 0.22 0.13
N ALA A 146 -14.36 0.35 -0.61
CA ALA A 146 -15.67 -0.01 -0.11
C ALA A 146 -15.75 -1.51 0.24
N ALA A 147 -15.13 -2.36 -0.58
CA ALA A 147 -15.12 -3.80 -0.32
C ALA A 147 -14.26 -4.15 0.91
N PHE A 148 -13.09 -3.53 1.09
CA PHE A 148 -12.26 -3.67 2.28
C PHE A 148 -12.99 -3.21 3.54
N ALA A 149 -13.63 -2.04 3.49
CA ALA A 149 -14.38 -1.50 4.63
C ALA A 149 -15.53 -2.45 5.06
N ARG A 150 -16.22 -3.08 4.12
CA ARG A 150 -17.25 -4.09 4.43
C ARG A 150 -16.72 -5.33 5.13
N GLN A 151 -15.44 -5.63 4.95
CA GLN A 151 -14.75 -6.73 5.64
C GLN A 151 -14.07 -6.30 6.94
N GLY A 152 -14.29 -5.07 7.41
CA GLY A 152 -13.71 -4.55 8.65
C GLY A 152 -12.25 -4.10 8.56
N TYR A 153 -11.71 -3.99 7.34
CA TYR A 153 -10.37 -3.43 7.10
C TYR A 153 -10.44 -1.91 7.00
N THR A 154 -9.58 -1.22 7.73
CA THR A 154 -9.56 0.25 7.77
C THR A 154 -8.14 0.79 7.70
N SER A 155 -7.98 2.00 7.17
CA SER A 155 -6.70 2.73 7.18
C SER A 155 -6.29 3.15 8.59
N ALA A 156 -7.25 3.44 9.47
CA ALA A 156 -6.98 3.75 10.87
C ALA A 156 -6.26 2.59 11.61
N ALA A 157 -6.50 1.35 11.20
CA ALA A 157 -5.79 0.18 11.70
C ALA A 157 -4.48 -0.10 10.94
N GLY A 158 -4.25 0.56 9.81
CA GLY A 158 -3.07 0.38 8.96
C GLY A 158 -1.75 0.69 9.65
N VAL A 159 -0.69 0.06 9.16
CA VAL A 159 0.66 0.19 9.76
C VAL A 159 1.14 1.63 9.73
N GLU A 160 0.97 2.32 8.60
CA GLU A 160 1.39 3.71 8.42
C GLU A 160 0.72 4.63 9.43
N GLN A 161 -0.60 4.52 9.58
CA GLN A 161 -1.35 5.35 10.51
C GLN A 161 -0.89 5.12 11.94
N GLN A 162 -0.77 3.86 12.36
CA GLN A 162 -0.31 3.53 13.70
C GLN A 162 1.08 4.10 13.98
N LEU A 163 2.02 3.97 13.02
CA LEU A 163 3.38 4.47 13.20
C LEU A 163 3.48 5.99 13.09
N THR A 164 2.65 6.64 12.27
CA THR A 164 2.55 8.11 12.22
C THR A 164 2.10 8.68 13.56
N GLU A 165 1.04 8.15 14.15
CA GLU A 165 0.56 8.61 15.46
C GLU A 165 1.56 8.34 16.57
N ARG A 166 2.30 7.23 16.50
CA ARG A 166 3.37 6.95 17.46
C ARG A 166 4.55 7.87 17.28
N ALA A 167 4.98 8.13 16.05
CA ALA A 167 6.08 9.03 15.73
C ALA A 167 5.81 10.45 16.24
N LYS A 168 4.57 10.95 16.06
CA LYS A 168 4.14 12.24 16.63
C LYS A 168 4.26 12.29 18.16
N ARG A 169 3.90 11.22 18.86
CA ARG A 169 4.02 11.15 20.33
C ARG A 169 5.46 11.03 20.81
N ASP A 170 6.31 10.38 20.01
CA ASP A 170 7.70 10.09 20.35
C ASP A 170 8.67 11.14 19.77
N ASP A 171 8.15 12.23 19.17
CA ASP A 171 8.91 13.30 18.48
C ASP A 171 9.89 12.75 17.42
N LYS A 172 9.52 11.65 16.74
CA LYS A 172 10.33 11.08 15.64
C LYS A 172 9.93 11.73 14.32
N PRO A 173 10.88 12.37 13.60
CA PRO A 173 10.57 12.97 12.31
C PRO A 173 10.17 11.93 11.28
N ILE A 174 9.17 12.27 10.47
CA ILE A 174 8.73 11.52 9.31
C ILE A 174 9.21 12.24 8.05
N SER A 175 9.46 11.51 6.98
CA SER A 175 9.74 12.05 5.65
C SER A 175 9.23 11.10 4.58
N GLY A 176 8.95 11.62 3.37
CA GLY A 176 8.46 10.85 2.23
C GLY A 176 9.54 10.53 1.20
N LEU A 177 9.43 9.38 0.55
CA LEU A 177 10.14 9.04 -0.68
C LEU A 177 9.50 9.69 -1.90
N GLU A 178 8.22 9.99 -1.81
CA GLU A 178 7.37 10.60 -2.84
C GLU A 178 6.42 11.62 -2.17
N THR A 179 5.70 12.36 -2.99
CA THR A 179 4.58 13.18 -2.53
C THR A 179 3.24 12.57 -2.94
N ALA A 180 2.16 12.99 -2.30
CA ALA A 180 0.81 12.57 -2.67
C ALA A 180 0.48 12.94 -4.13
N GLU A 181 0.93 14.11 -4.57
CA GLU A 181 0.77 14.56 -5.95
C GLU A 181 1.47 13.66 -6.96
N MET A 182 2.65 13.13 -6.64
CA MET A 182 3.36 12.17 -7.51
C MET A 182 2.56 10.89 -7.67
N GLN A 183 1.95 10.37 -6.60
CA GLN A 183 1.13 9.16 -6.67
C GLN A 183 -0.18 9.39 -7.41
N ILE A 184 -0.85 10.54 -7.21
CA ILE A 184 -2.04 10.92 -7.97
C ILE A 184 -1.70 11.01 -9.46
N ALA A 185 -0.64 11.74 -9.81
CA ALA A 185 -0.22 11.92 -11.20
C ALA A 185 0.17 10.59 -11.89
N LEU A 186 0.69 9.62 -11.12
CA LEU A 186 1.01 8.29 -11.64
C LEU A 186 -0.25 7.53 -12.06
N LEU A 187 -1.33 7.60 -11.28
CA LEU A 187 -2.60 6.94 -11.59
C LEU A 187 -3.34 7.64 -12.72
N ASP A 188 -3.41 8.96 -12.66
CA ASP A 188 -4.03 9.83 -13.65
C ASP A 188 -3.34 9.74 -15.02
N GLY A 189 -2.02 9.53 -15.02
CA GLY A 189 -1.20 9.36 -16.22
C GLY A 189 -1.24 7.96 -16.85
N LEU A 190 -1.97 7.00 -16.30
CA LEU A 190 -2.10 5.66 -16.89
C LEU A 190 -2.87 5.72 -18.22
N ASP A 191 -2.40 4.97 -19.22
CA ASP A 191 -3.16 4.81 -20.48
C ASP A 191 -4.57 4.29 -20.20
N MET A 192 -5.56 4.84 -20.91
CA MET A 192 -6.97 4.50 -20.73
C MET A 192 -7.26 2.99 -20.91
N ASN A 193 -6.48 2.28 -21.73
CA ASN A 193 -6.66 0.82 -21.87
C ASN A 193 -6.15 0.09 -20.63
N VAL A 194 -5.05 0.56 -20.02
CA VAL A 194 -4.54 0.03 -18.75
C VAL A 194 -5.56 0.27 -17.64
N GLN A 195 -6.13 1.47 -17.57
CA GLN A 195 -7.16 1.81 -16.59
C GLN A 195 -8.42 0.92 -16.75
N ARG A 196 -8.85 0.65 -18.00
CA ARG A 196 -9.99 -0.24 -18.26
C ARG A 196 -9.71 -1.68 -17.84
N GLN A 197 -8.52 -2.20 -18.16
CA GLN A 197 -8.11 -3.55 -17.73
C GLN A 197 -8.09 -3.65 -16.20
N MET A 198 -7.59 -2.61 -15.55
CA MET A 198 -7.57 -2.48 -14.11
C MET A 198 -8.98 -2.53 -13.50
N LEU A 199 -9.93 -1.80 -14.06
CA LEU A 199 -11.33 -1.82 -13.61
C LEU A 199 -12.00 -3.17 -13.87
N ASP A 200 -11.83 -3.75 -15.06
CA ASP A 200 -12.34 -5.09 -15.38
C ASP A 200 -11.85 -6.11 -14.35
N ARG A 201 -10.56 -6.04 -14.02
CA ARG A 201 -9.94 -6.93 -13.04
C ARG A 201 -10.45 -6.72 -11.63
N THR A 202 -10.61 -5.45 -11.22
CA THR A 202 -11.22 -5.11 -9.95
C THR A 202 -12.60 -5.77 -9.81
N LEU A 203 -13.45 -5.65 -10.82
CA LEU A 203 -14.78 -6.24 -10.82
C LEU A 203 -14.77 -7.77 -10.70
N GLU A 204 -13.81 -8.46 -11.35
CA GLU A 204 -13.64 -9.90 -11.23
C GLU A 204 -13.27 -10.33 -9.81
N GLU A 205 -12.37 -9.58 -9.17
CA GLU A 205 -11.78 -9.93 -7.88
C GLU A 205 -12.63 -9.54 -6.67
N LEU A 206 -13.57 -8.59 -6.82
CA LEU A 206 -14.45 -8.16 -5.71
C LEU A 206 -15.17 -9.32 -5.01
N ARG A 207 -15.51 -10.37 -5.74
CA ARG A 207 -16.22 -11.55 -5.22
C ARG A 207 -15.34 -12.45 -4.35
N GLU A 208 -14.05 -12.48 -4.61
CA GLU A 208 -13.07 -13.33 -3.92
C GLU A 208 -12.35 -12.59 -2.80
N MET A 209 -12.62 -11.29 -2.68
CA MET A 209 -11.90 -10.39 -1.78
C MET A 209 -11.83 -10.84 -0.31
N PRO A 210 -12.91 -11.33 0.33
CA PRO A 210 -12.83 -11.71 1.74
C PRO A 210 -11.75 -12.77 2.00
N GLN A 211 -11.73 -13.83 1.20
CA GLN A 211 -10.73 -14.90 1.34
C GLN A 211 -9.31 -14.40 1.05
N MET A 212 -9.16 -13.56 0.01
CA MET A 212 -7.89 -13.00 -0.38
C MET A 212 -7.28 -12.11 0.71
N LEU A 213 -8.10 -11.31 1.39
CA LEU A 213 -7.64 -10.44 2.48
C LEU A 213 -7.13 -11.24 3.67
N ASP A 214 -7.82 -12.30 4.07
CA ASP A 214 -7.38 -13.17 5.16
C ASP A 214 -6.07 -13.90 4.81
N GLU A 215 -5.94 -14.40 3.58
CA GLU A 215 -4.70 -15.03 3.11
C GLU A 215 -3.52 -14.03 3.09
N LEU A 216 -3.77 -12.80 2.63
CA LEU A 216 -2.74 -11.76 2.56
C LEU A 216 -2.31 -11.29 3.97
N ASP A 217 -3.26 -11.03 4.88
CA ASP A 217 -2.96 -10.67 6.27
C ASP A 217 -2.16 -11.78 6.96
N ALA A 218 -2.55 -13.05 6.78
CA ALA A 218 -1.84 -14.19 7.32
C ALA A 218 -0.41 -14.32 6.76
N ALA A 219 -0.23 -14.21 5.44
CA ALA A 219 1.07 -14.28 4.78
C ALA A 219 1.98 -13.11 5.20
N TRP A 220 1.44 -11.89 5.32
CA TRP A 220 2.19 -10.72 5.77
C TRP A 220 2.67 -10.88 7.22
N ARG A 221 1.80 -11.32 8.14
CA ARG A 221 2.15 -11.57 9.54
C ARG A 221 3.18 -12.68 9.69
N ALA A 222 3.01 -13.77 8.93
CA ALA A 222 3.98 -14.86 8.89
C ALA A 222 5.31 -14.48 8.22
N GLY A 223 5.35 -13.35 7.49
CA GLY A 223 6.49 -12.97 6.67
C GLY A 223 6.80 -14.00 5.57
N ASP A 224 5.77 -14.67 5.07
CA ASP A 224 5.87 -15.70 4.02
C ASP A 224 6.08 -15.05 2.65
N LEU A 225 7.37 -14.87 2.30
CA LEU A 225 7.73 -14.22 1.02
C LEU A 225 7.19 -14.95 -0.21
N PRO A 226 7.29 -16.29 -0.33
CA PRO A 226 6.72 -17.00 -1.48
C PRO A 226 5.22 -16.77 -1.63
N GLN A 227 4.47 -16.83 -0.53
CA GLN A 227 3.03 -16.61 -0.55
C GLN A 227 2.69 -15.14 -0.86
N LEU A 228 3.42 -14.18 -0.28
CA LEU A 228 3.25 -12.76 -0.59
C LEU A 228 3.55 -12.46 -2.05
N GLU A 229 4.62 -13.03 -2.61
CA GLU A 229 4.97 -12.88 -4.01
C GLU A 229 3.87 -13.43 -4.93
N ALA A 230 3.35 -14.62 -4.62
CA ALA A 230 2.24 -15.21 -5.35
C ALA A 230 0.98 -14.35 -5.28
N LEU A 231 0.61 -13.86 -4.09
CA LEU A 231 -0.59 -13.04 -3.90
C LEU A 231 -0.47 -11.64 -4.51
N LEU A 232 0.71 -11.01 -4.40
CA LEU A 232 0.90 -9.60 -4.77
C LEU A 232 1.36 -9.42 -6.23
N LEU A 233 2.07 -10.37 -6.84
CA LEU A 233 2.63 -10.20 -8.19
C LEU A 233 1.85 -10.95 -9.29
N GLU A 234 1.00 -11.92 -8.95
CA GLU A 234 0.31 -12.72 -9.96
C GLU A 234 -0.51 -11.86 -10.93
N GLY A 235 -1.25 -10.89 -10.41
CA GLY A 235 -2.10 -10.03 -11.22
C GLY A 235 -1.34 -9.11 -12.19
N TYR A 236 -0.10 -8.76 -11.88
CA TYR A 236 0.71 -7.90 -12.76
C TYR A 236 1.26 -8.62 -14.00
N ARG A 237 1.25 -9.95 -14.04
CA ARG A 237 1.74 -10.70 -15.20
C ARG A 237 1.00 -10.35 -16.49
N GLU A 238 -0.26 -9.94 -16.37
CA GLU A 238 -1.09 -9.54 -17.49
C GLU A 238 -1.11 -8.03 -17.73
N MET A 239 -0.56 -7.26 -16.80
CA MET A 239 -0.48 -5.79 -16.88
C MET A 239 0.94 -5.28 -16.61
N PRO A 240 1.89 -5.58 -17.50
CA PRO A 240 3.31 -5.23 -17.32
C PRO A 240 3.55 -3.71 -17.25
N GLU A 241 2.73 -2.91 -17.92
CA GLU A 241 2.80 -1.45 -17.87
C GLU A 241 2.43 -0.93 -16.49
N LEU A 242 1.34 -1.45 -15.91
CA LEU A 242 0.92 -1.13 -14.55
C LEU A 242 1.99 -1.56 -13.54
N TYR A 243 2.54 -2.77 -13.66
CA TYR A 243 3.64 -3.25 -12.81
C TYR A 243 4.85 -2.32 -12.87
N THR A 244 5.22 -1.89 -14.07
CA THR A 244 6.36 -1.00 -14.27
C THR A 244 6.11 0.34 -13.59
N ALA A 245 4.95 0.95 -13.81
CA ALA A 245 4.60 2.25 -13.25
C ALA A 245 4.48 2.21 -11.71
N LEU A 246 3.71 1.25 -11.18
CA LEU A 246 3.40 1.20 -9.75
C LEU A 246 4.54 0.66 -8.87
N LEU A 247 5.43 -0.15 -9.43
CA LEU A 247 6.46 -0.83 -8.63
C LEU A 247 7.88 -0.56 -9.14
N VAL A 248 8.19 -0.97 -10.38
CA VAL A 248 9.58 -1.05 -10.84
C VAL A 248 10.25 0.31 -10.85
N GLU A 249 9.60 1.31 -11.45
CA GLU A 249 10.16 2.66 -11.55
C GLU A 249 10.23 3.36 -10.19
N ARG A 250 9.23 3.15 -9.34
CA ARG A 250 9.22 3.69 -7.99
C ARG A 250 10.36 3.10 -7.16
N ASN A 251 10.50 1.77 -7.13
CA ASN A 251 11.59 1.10 -6.41
C ASN A 251 12.97 1.55 -6.89
N ARG A 252 13.18 1.74 -8.20
CA ARG A 252 14.45 2.23 -8.74
C ARG A 252 14.76 3.67 -8.32
N ARG A 253 13.75 4.55 -8.33
CA ARG A 253 13.90 5.93 -7.82
C ARG A 253 14.25 5.92 -6.33
N TRP A 254 13.56 5.12 -5.54
CA TRP A 254 13.79 5.03 -4.09
C TRP A 254 15.19 4.48 -3.76
N VAL A 255 15.65 3.46 -4.47
CA VAL A 255 17.05 2.99 -4.31
C VAL A 255 18.04 4.10 -4.62
N THR A 256 17.79 4.92 -5.65
CA THR A 256 18.64 6.07 -5.97
C THR A 256 18.64 7.09 -4.85
N GLN A 257 17.50 7.40 -4.26
CA GLN A 257 17.40 8.29 -3.11
C GLN A 257 18.12 7.71 -1.87
N ILE A 258 17.91 6.42 -1.56
CA ILE A 258 18.58 5.74 -0.43
C ILE A 258 20.10 5.81 -0.59
N ARG A 259 20.62 5.60 -1.80
CA ARG A 259 22.05 5.69 -2.08
C ARG A 259 22.62 7.10 -1.92
N ALA A 260 21.80 8.13 -2.10
CA ALA A 260 22.20 9.53 -1.93
C ALA A 260 22.15 10.00 -0.46
N TRP A 261 21.62 9.20 0.47
CA TRP A 261 21.59 9.60 1.88
C TRP A 261 22.99 9.78 2.43
N GLN A 262 23.13 10.79 3.29
CA GLN A 262 24.33 10.94 4.09
C GLN A 262 24.33 9.91 5.22
N GLN A 263 25.54 9.51 5.65
CA GLN A 263 25.69 8.61 6.77
C GLN A 263 25.02 9.22 8.03
N ALA A 264 24.12 8.44 8.64
CA ALA A 264 23.43 8.82 9.85
C ALA A 264 24.05 8.11 11.06
N ALA A 265 24.09 8.82 12.20
CA ALA A 265 24.59 8.26 13.45
C ALA A 265 23.65 7.16 14.02
N SER A 266 22.38 7.21 13.65
CA SER A 266 21.35 6.28 14.13
C SER A 266 20.53 5.76 12.97
N PRO A 267 19.99 4.53 13.08
CA PRO A 267 19.19 3.92 12.02
C PRO A 267 17.89 4.70 11.73
N ARG A 268 17.44 4.62 10.48
CA ARG A 268 16.10 5.04 10.03
C ARG A 268 15.23 3.81 9.83
N LEU A 269 13.93 3.95 9.98
CA LEU A 269 12.95 2.95 9.54
C LEU A 269 12.39 3.40 8.19
N VAL A 270 12.66 2.63 7.14
CA VAL A 270 12.00 2.79 5.83
C VAL A 270 10.77 1.90 5.82
N LEU A 271 9.59 2.50 5.70
CA LEU A 271 8.31 1.82 5.72
C LEU A 271 7.61 2.04 4.38
N VAL A 272 7.42 0.98 3.63
CA VAL A 272 6.74 0.99 2.32
C VAL A 272 5.79 -0.20 2.21
N GLY A 273 4.81 -0.14 1.32
CA GLY A 273 3.88 -1.25 1.12
C GLY A 273 4.59 -2.57 0.84
N ALA A 274 4.06 -3.67 1.39
CA ALA A 274 4.66 -5.00 1.30
C ALA A 274 4.98 -5.44 -0.14
N LEU A 275 4.20 -4.98 -1.13
CA LEU A 275 4.44 -5.21 -2.54
C LEU A 275 5.83 -4.75 -2.99
N HIS A 276 6.33 -3.65 -2.43
CA HIS A 276 7.64 -3.10 -2.78
C HIS A 276 8.83 -3.94 -2.29
N LEU A 277 8.58 -4.96 -1.48
CA LEU A 277 9.63 -5.81 -0.90
C LEU A 277 9.74 -7.20 -1.54
N VAL A 278 8.80 -7.58 -2.40
CA VAL A 278 8.74 -8.93 -2.98
C VAL A 278 9.27 -8.97 -4.42
N GLY A 279 9.76 -10.15 -4.82
CA GLY A 279 10.23 -10.43 -6.17
C GLY A 279 11.57 -9.78 -6.54
N GLU A 280 12.01 -10.01 -7.77
CA GLU A 280 13.31 -9.53 -8.27
C GLU A 280 13.42 -8.01 -8.39
N GLN A 281 12.31 -7.30 -8.59
CA GLN A 281 12.25 -5.85 -8.63
C GLN A 281 11.91 -5.24 -7.26
N GLY A 282 11.79 -6.06 -6.21
CA GLY A 282 11.60 -5.61 -4.84
C GLY A 282 12.83 -4.89 -4.28
N LEU A 283 12.61 -3.98 -3.34
CA LEU A 283 13.68 -3.18 -2.73
C LEU A 283 14.81 -4.02 -2.14
N PRO A 284 14.56 -5.17 -1.43
CA PRO A 284 15.66 -5.97 -0.92
C PRO A 284 16.59 -6.47 -2.03
N ALA A 285 16.03 -6.96 -3.14
CA ALA A 285 16.81 -7.45 -4.28
C ALA A 285 17.54 -6.30 -5.02
N LEU A 286 16.89 -5.15 -5.17
CA LEU A 286 17.52 -3.96 -5.79
C LEU A 286 18.66 -3.40 -4.93
N LEU A 287 18.48 -3.36 -3.62
CA LEU A 287 19.52 -2.90 -2.69
C LEU A 287 20.71 -3.85 -2.68
N GLN A 288 20.48 -5.17 -2.70
CA GLN A 288 21.57 -6.16 -2.83
C GLN A 288 22.38 -5.96 -4.12
N ARG A 289 21.70 -5.74 -5.27
CA ARG A 289 22.37 -5.41 -6.53
C ARG A 289 23.14 -4.09 -6.47
N ALA A 290 22.72 -3.17 -5.60
CA ALA A 290 23.41 -1.90 -5.35
C ALA A 290 24.54 -2.00 -4.31
N GLY A 291 24.86 -3.19 -3.81
CA GLY A 291 25.97 -3.44 -2.88
C GLY A 291 25.62 -3.34 -1.41
N TYR A 292 24.32 -3.33 -1.05
CA TYR A 292 23.86 -3.41 0.34
C TYR A 292 23.71 -4.87 0.79
N THR A 293 23.90 -5.11 2.07
CA THR A 293 23.57 -6.40 2.70
C THR A 293 22.19 -6.30 3.33
N THR A 294 21.28 -7.21 2.96
CA THR A 294 19.93 -7.25 3.54
C THR A 294 19.75 -8.54 4.34
N ARG A 295 19.29 -8.46 5.56
CA ARG A 295 19.04 -9.59 6.44
C ARG A 295 17.63 -9.49 7.04
N ARG A 296 16.85 -10.57 6.92
CA ARG A 296 15.52 -10.63 7.58
C ARG A 296 15.68 -10.49 9.09
N LEU A 297 14.89 -9.60 9.65
CA LEU A 297 14.78 -9.47 11.10
C LEU A 297 13.72 -10.47 11.58
N THR A 298 14.14 -11.45 12.36
CA THR A 298 13.27 -12.47 12.92
C THR A 298 12.99 -12.20 14.39
N VAL A 299 11.94 -12.80 14.92
CA VAL A 299 11.72 -12.82 16.37
C VAL A 299 12.76 -13.77 16.95
N ASP A 300 13.68 -13.27 17.77
CA ASP A 300 14.57 -14.16 18.52
C ASP A 300 13.70 -15.03 19.44
N ALA A 301 13.82 -16.35 19.29
CA ALA A 301 13.13 -17.32 20.16
C ALA A 301 13.63 -17.31 21.62
N ALA A 302 14.45 -16.32 21.99
CA ALA A 302 15.18 -16.23 23.25
C ALA A 302 14.90 -14.93 24.04
N ALA A 303 13.64 -14.46 24.09
CA ALA A 303 13.24 -13.41 25.04
C ALA A 303 12.10 -13.90 25.92
N GLY A 304 12.28 -15.07 26.49
CA GLY A 304 11.39 -15.71 27.46
C GLY A 304 12.23 -16.37 28.56
N GLU A 305 12.92 -15.54 29.37
CA GLU A 305 13.36 -15.88 30.73
C GLU A 305 13.15 -14.67 31.63
#